data_a481de1ec89f740bf7b73ad89c20ffff
#
_entry.id   a481de1ec89f740bf7b73ad89c20ffff
#
_cell.length_a   1.000
_cell.length_b   1.000
_cell.length_c   1.000
_cell.angle_alpha   90.00
_cell.angle_beta   90.00
_cell.angle_gamma   90.00
#
_symmetry.space_group_name_H-M   'P 1'
#
loop_
_entity.id
_entity.type
_entity.pdbx_description
1 polymer ?
#
loop_
_entity_poly.entity_id
_entity_poly.type
_entity_poly.pdbx_seq_one_letter_code
_entity_poly.pdbx_strand_id
1 'polypeptide(L)'
;MTATDTQGSAPLLLTQKRIWIIFSALIAGMLLSSLDQTIVSTAMPTIVGELGGVEHQTWITTAYLLATTIVMPIYGKFGDVLGRRNLFLFAIALFTAASVGCAFATDFWGFVIFRAIQGLGGGGLMILSQAIIADIVPANQRGKYLGPLGGIFGLSAVAGPLLGGFFVDHMTWEWAFYINIPIGIIAFLVAFFTLTLPNKKATKRIDIGGVVFLSIATTCLIFFTDFGGRDDHGWTDPLTVAFGAGMLAAAFIFVMIERRVEDPIIPLSLFKNPIFVNATAIGFTLGMGMFAALAFVPTFLQMSTGTSAAVSGLLMLPMMVGLMGTSIYSGLAITKTGKYKKYPIMGAALVIVAMLWMTSLSADTPVWVICAQLFVFGAGLGYIMQVVVLVVQNSVPVDQIGTATSSNNYFREVGASLGVAIFGAMFTSRLAENLHEVFTAAGLDPSAAGEATATLQPAVLETLPEPLREGIVTAYADSLAPVFWYLIPFLALALVLALFLKQIPLSDVAGMVARGEAVGGDEANRLEAERLAALQGKSAATAPSDSGPGRSGRSDAGLKDTEPRNPDAG
;
A
#
# COMPACT_ATOMS: atom_id res chain seq x y z
N MET A 1 5.32 -17.71 -49.21
CA MET A 1 5.87 -17.01 -48.03
C MET A 1 5.25 -15.63 -48.01
N THR A 2 4.10 -15.53 -47.36
CA THR A 2 3.35 -14.29 -47.22
C THR A 2 3.82 -13.61 -45.93
N ALA A 3 4.46 -12.45 -46.09
CA ALA A 3 4.80 -11.57 -44.98
C ALA A 3 3.49 -11.08 -44.32
N THR A 4 3.20 -11.58 -43.13
CA THR A 4 2.12 -11.06 -42.29
C THR A 4 2.54 -9.71 -41.73
N ASP A 5 1.82 -8.68 -42.17
CA ASP A 5 1.85 -7.31 -41.65
C ASP A 5 1.74 -7.29 -40.12
N THR A 6 2.85 -7.20 -39.43
CA THR A 6 2.91 -6.61 -38.11
C THR A 6 2.85 -5.09 -38.28
N GLN A 7 1.66 -4.51 -38.27
CA GLN A 7 1.50 -3.07 -38.02
C GLN A 7 2.07 -2.79 -36.62
N GLY A 8 3.35 -2.54 -36.56
CA GLY A 8 4.07 -2.10 -35.37
C GLY A 8 3.56 -0.71 -35.02
N SER A 9 2.70 -0.60 -34.02
CA SER A 9 2.46 0.69 -33.36
C SER A 9 3.81 1.27 -32.93
N ALA A 10 4.07 2.54 -33.29
CA ALA A 10 5.31 3.22 -32.88
C ALA A 10 5.58 3.00 -31.38
N PRO A 11 6.83 2.73 -30.99
CA PRO A 11 7.17 2.45 -29.61
C PRO A 11 6.72 3.58 -28.69
N LEU A 12 6.26 3.21 -27.49
CA LEU A 12 5.78 4.17 -26.51
C LEU A 12 6.94 5.06 -26.02
N LEU A 13 6.81 6.38 -26.11
CA LEU A 13 7.78 7.31 -25.58
C LEU A 13 7.54 7.56 -24.09
N LEU A 14 8.47 7.12 -23.23
CA LEU A 14 8.43 7.33 -21.77
C LEU A 14 9.17 8.63 -21.41
N THR A 15 8.55 9.77 -21.76
CA THR A 15 9.09 11.07 -21.36
C THR A 15 8.81 11.36 -19.89
N GLN A 16 9.62 12.21 -19.27
CA GLN A 16 9.49 12.56 -17.86
C GLN A 16 8.10 13.11 -17.51
N LYS A 17 7.52 13.95 -18.39
CA LYS A 17 6.16 14.49 -18.22
C LYS A 17 5.12 13.37 -18.18
N ARG A 18 5.21 12.41 -19.10
CA ARG A 18 4.29 11.28 -19.19
C ARG A 18 4.38 10.38 -17.95
N ILE A 19 5.61 10.11 -17.48
CA ILE A 19 5.82 9.33 -16.26
C ILE A 19 5.13 10.00 -15.07
N TRP A 20 5.22 11.33 -14.90
CA TRP A 20 4.55 12.04 -13.82
C TRP A 20 3.03 12.02 -13.92
N ILE A 21 2.46 12.10 -15.13
CA ILE A 21 1.00 12.00 -15.33
C ILE A 21 0.51 10.57 -14.98
N ILE A 22 1.22 9.54 -15.44
CA ILE A 22 0.90 8.15 -15.06
C ILE A 22 1.01 8.01 -13.53
N PHE A 23 2.09 8.52 -12.94
CA PHE A 23 2.32 8.44 -11.51
C PHE A 23 1.20 9.09 -10.68
N SER A 24 0.63 10.22 -11.13
CA SER A 24 -0.50 10.84 -10.43
C SER A 24 -1.75 9.94 -10.41
N ALA A 25 -2.03 9.20 -11.49
CA ALA A 25 -3.12 8.23 -11.52
C ALA A 25 -2.87 7.05 -10.56
N LEU A 26 -1.61 6.58 -10.47
CA LEU A 26 -1.23 5.51 -9.55
C LEU A 26 -1.36 5.95 -8.08
N ILE A 27 -0.95 7.19 -7.78
CA ILE A 27 -1.15 7.82 -6.45
C ILE A 27 -2.64 7.87 -6.11
N ALA A 28 -3.48 8.36 -7.03
CA ALA A 28 -4.92 8.44 -6.79
C ALA A 28 -5.55 7.07 -6.54
N GLY A 29 -5.15 6.04 -7.28
CA GLY A 29 -5.60 4.66 -7.06
C GLY A 29 -5.18 4.09 -5.71
N MET A 30 -3.93 4.31 -5.28
CA MET A 30 -3.46 3.88 -3.96
C MET A 30 -4.12 4.66 -2.82
N LEU A 31 -4.33 5.97 -3.02
CA LEU A 31 -5.00 6.82 -2.04
C LEU A 31 -6.45 6.34 -1.81
N LEU A 32 -7.18 6.00 -2.88
CA LEU A 32 -8.51 5.41 -2.78
C LEU A 32 -8.55 4.22 -1.83
N SER A 33 -7.68 3.22 -2.07
CA SER A 33 -7.65 1.98 -1.27
C SER A 33 -7.21 2.23 0.17
N SER A 34 -6.20 3.08 0.39
CA SER A 34 -5.63 3.34 1.71
C SER A 34 -6.52 4.26 2.56
N LEU A 35 -7.12 5.29 1.94
CA LEU A 35 -7.98 6.25 2.63
C LEU A 35 -9.30 5.59 3.06
N ASP A 36 -9.92 4.82 2.17
CA ASP A 36 -11.14 4.07 2.45
C ASP A 36 -11.03 3.20 3.71
N GLN A 37 -9.93 2.46 3.83
CA GLN A 37 -9.69 1.57 4.97
C GLN A 37 -9.66 2.34 6.30
N THR A 38 -9.06 3.53 6.32
CA THR A 38 -8.91 4.34 7.52
C THR A 38 -10.17 5.17 7.85
N ILE A 39 -10.90 5.64 6.85
CA ILE A 39 -12.19 6.32 7.05
C ILE A 39 -13.21 5.33 7.65
N VAL A 40 -13.32 4.13 7.07
CA VAL A 40 -14.29 3.13 7.52
C VAL A 40 -14.01 2.66 8.95
N SER A 41 -12.73 2.51 9.35
CA SER A 41 -12.41 2.15 10.75
C SER A 41 -12.92 3.18 11.76
N THR A 42 -12.95 4.46 11.40
CA THR A 42 -13.46 5.55 12.26
C THR A 42 -14.99 5.61 12.25
N ALA A 43 -15.63 5.37 11.10
CA ALA A 43 -17.10 5.38 10.97
C ALA A 43 -17.75 4.07 11.45
N MET A 44 -16.96 3.04 11.77
CA MET A 44 -17.43 1.70 12.11
C MET A 44 -18.55 1.65 13.15
N PRO A 45 -18.44 2.35 14.32
CA PRO A 45 -19.48 2.29 15.34
C PRO A 45 -20.84 2.78 14.83
N THR A 46 -20.85 3.85 14.03
CA THR A 46 -22.08 4.41 13.43
C THR A 46 -22.67 3.46 12.39
N ILE A 47 -21.82 2.89 11.51
CA ILE A 47 -22.23 1.93 10.49
C ILE A 47 -22.93 0.72 11.12
N VAL A 48 -22.31 0.10 12.13
CA VAL A 48 -22.90 -1.09 12.78
C VAL A 48 -24.11 -0.74 13.64
N GLY A 49 -24.16 0.49 14.17
CA GLY A 49 -25.32 0.99 14.91
C GLY A 49 -26.56 1.12 14.04
N GLU A 50 -26.41 1.57 12.78
CA GLU A 50 -27.52 1.76 11.84
C GLU A 50 -27.89 0.47 11.07
N LEU A 51 -26.89 -0.29 10.59
CA LEU A 51 -27.13 -1.52 9.82
C LEU A 51 -27.38 -2.75 10.71
N GLY A 52 -27.19 -2.63 12.02
CA GLY A 52 -27.16 -3.76 12.95
C GLY A 52 -25.85 -4.55 12.84
N GLY A 53 -25.70 -5.61 13.62
CA GLY A 53 -24.55 -6.50 13.55
C GLY A 53 -23.34 -6.07 14.40
N VAL A 54 -23.58 -5.37 15.50
CA VAL A 54 -22.53 -4.96 16.47
C VAL A 54 -21.66 -6.14 16.90
N GLU A 55 -22.29 -7.32 17.14
CA GLU A 55 -21.57 -8.56 17.49
C GLU A 55 -20.64 -9.06 16.38
N HIS A 56 -20.85 -8.60 15.14
CA HIS A 56 -20.14 -9.05 13.95
C HIS A 56 -19.31 -7.93 13.29
N GLN A 57 -19.11 -6.80 13.96
CA GLN A 57 -18.44 -5.62 13.38
C GLN A 57 -17.08 -5.91 12.76
N THR A 58 -16.32 -6.86 13.31
CA THR A 58 -15.00 -7.25 12.79
C THR A 58 -15.05 -7.75 11.34
N TRP A 59 -16.20 -8.35 10.92
CA TRP A 59 -16.37 -8.84 9.55
C TRP A 59 -16.24 -7.77 8.48
N ILE A 60 -16.58 -6.52 8.80
CA ILE A 60 -16.43 -5.37 7.87
C ILE A 60 -14.97 -5.21 7.46
N THR A 61 -14.06 -5.26 8.40
CA THR A 61 -12.62 -5.12 8.16
C THR A 61 -12.02 -6.43 7.63
N THR A 62 -12.40 -7.56 8.23
CA THR A 62 -11.88 -8.89 7.86
C THR A 62 -12.23 -9.24 6.42
N ALA A 63 -13.46 -8.98 5.95
CA ALA A 63 -13.87 -9.25 4.58
C ALA A 63 -13.04 -8.45 3.56
N TYR A 64 -12.79 -7.17 3.84
CA TYR A 64 -11.95 -6.31 2.99
C TYR A 64 -10.50 -6.79 2.97
N LEU A 65 -9.89 -7.02 4.14
CA LEU A 65 -8.50 -7.46 4.26
C LEU A 65 -8.27 -8.85 3.64
N LEU A 66 -9.20 -9.78 3.87
CA LEU A 66 -9.17 -11.12 3.29
C LEU A 66 -9.17 -11.04 1.76
N ALA A 67 -10.12 -10.33 1.18
CA ALA A 67 -10.22 -10.16 -0.26
C ALA A 67 -8.97 -9.47 -0.85
N THR A 68 -8.48 -8.42 -0.18
CA THR A 68 -7.26 -7.70 -0.57
C THR A 68 -6.04 -8.62 -0.57
N THR A 69 -5.85 -9.41 0.49
CA THR A 69 -4.70 -10.29 0.65
C THR A 69 -4.70 -11.42 -0.39
N ILE A 70 -5.86 -12.07 -0.58
CA ILE A 70 -6.02 -13.15 -1.57
C ILE A 70 -5.69 -12.66 -2.98
N VAL A 71 -6.17 -11.48 -3.34
CA VAL A 71 -6.09 -11.01 -4.73
C VAL A 71 -4.70 -10.47 -5.11
N MET A 72 -3.86 -10.11 -4.12
CA MET A 72 -2.52 -9.55 -4.39
C MET A 72 -1.67 -10.43 -5.32
N PRO A 73 -1.39 -11.72 -5.02
CA PRO A 73 -0.61 -12.58 -5.90
C PRO A 73 -1.26 -12.78 -7.27
N ILE A 74 -2.59 -12.82 -7.31
CA ILE A 74 -3.39 -12.99 -8.52
C ILE A 74 -3.18 -11.79 -9.46
N TYR A 75 -3.33 -10.56 -8.97
CA TYR A 75 -3.08 -9.35 -9.78
C TYR A 75 -1.63 -9.23 -10.21
N GLY A 76 -0.67 -9.63 -9.37
CA GLY A 76 0.74 -9.65 -9.74
C GLY A 76 1.00 -10.54 -10.94
N LYS A 77 0.54 -11.79 -10.89
CA LYS A 77 0.66 -12.77 -11.97
C LYS A 77 -0.12 -12.35 -13.22
N PHE A 78 -1.38 -11.97 -13.06
CA PHE A 78 -2.22 -11.55 -14.19
C PHE A 78 -1.67 -10.28 -14.85
N GLY A 79 -1.11 -9.36 -14.07
CA GLY A 79 -0.45 -8.17 -14.60
C GLY A 79 0.74 -8.49 -15.49
N ASP A 80 1.52 -9.50 -15.13
CA ASP A 80 2.66 -9.95 -15.93
C ASP A 80 2.23 -10.69 -17.21
N VAL A 81 1.08 -11.40 -17.18
CA VAL A 81 0.57 -12.23 -18.31
C VAL A 81 -0.37 -11.45 -19.22
N LEU A 82 -1.38 -10.77 -18.67
CA LEU A 82 -2.45 -10.09 -19.44
C LEU A 82 -2.13 -8.62 -19.74
N GLY A 83 -1.12 -8.06 -19.05
CA GLY A 83 -0.81 -6.63 -19.10
C GLY A 83 -1.50 -5.85 -17.96
N ARG A 84 -0.80 -4.83 -17.47
CA ARG A 84 -1.17 -4.14 -16.21
C ARG A 84 -2.23 -3.07 -16.39
N ARG A 85 -2.35 -2.50 -17.61
CA ARG A 85 -3.28 -1.40 -17.89
C ARG A 85 -4.74 -1.77 -17.63
N ASN A 86 -5.22 -2.81 -18.29
CA ASN A 86 -6.62 -3.20 -18.23
C ASN A 86 -7.01 -3.70 -16.84
N LEU A 87 -6.08 -4.40 -16.17
CA LEU A 87 -6.28 -4.84 -14.79
C LEU A 87 -6.34 -3.68 -13.80
N PHE A 88 -5.52 -2.64 -14.00
CA PHE A 88 -5.56 -1.43 -13.17
C PHE A 88 -6.86 -0.65 -13.35
N LEU A 89 -7.31 -0.48 -14.59
CA LEU A 89 -8.60 0.14 -14.88
C LEU A 89 -9.76 -0.68 -14.31
N PHE A 90 -9.71 -2.00 -14.44
CA PHE A 90 -10.69 -2.90 -13.84
C PHE A 90 -10.71 -2.78 -12.30
N ALA A 91 -9.54 -2.74 -11.66
CA ALA A 91 -9.43 -2.59 -10.21
C ALA A 91 -10.02 -1.27 -9.71
N ILE A 92 -9.78 -0.13 -10.41
CA ILE A 92 -10.41 1.17 -10.08
C ILE A 92 -11.93 1.08 -10.24
N ALA A 93 -12.41 0.55 -11.38
CA ALA A 93 -13.84 0.44 -11.65
C ALA A 93 -14.55 -0.45 -10.62
N LEU A 94 -13.95 -1.61 -10.29
CA LEU A 94 -14.47 -2.55 -9.30
C LEU A 94 -14.52 -1.90 -7.91
N PHE A 95 -13.44 -1.24 -7.49
CA PHE A 95 -13.37 -0.55 -6.20
C PHE A 95 -14.44 0.55 -6.10
N THR A 96 -14.56 1.39 -7.13
CA THR A 96 -15.52 2.50 -7.17
C THR A 96 -16.97 1.98 -7.20
N ALA A 97 -17.25 0.95 -8.01
CA ALA A 97 -18.58 0.34 -8.05
C ALA A 97 -18.96 -0.32 -6.71
N ALA A 98 -18.02 -1.02 -6.07
CA ALA A 98 -18.25 -1.59 -4.75
C ALA A 98 -18.45 -0.50 -3.67
N SER A 99 -17.77 0.65 -3.77
CA SER A 99 -18.03 1.80 -2.88
C SER A 99 -19.46 2.31 -3.02
N VAL A 100 -20.00 2.36 -4.24
CA VAL A 100 -21.43 2.67 -4.45
C VAL A 100 -22.29 1.61 -3.76
N GLY A 101 -21.96 0.32 -3.94
CA GLY A 101 -22.68 -0.77 -3.26
C GLY A 101 -22.68 -0.65 -1.74
N CYS A 102 -21.53 -0.31 -1.13
CA CYS A 102 -21.43 -0.07 0.31
C CYS A 102 -22.33 1.09 0.76
N ALA A 103 -22.34 2.21 0.01
CA ALA A 103 -23.15 3.39 0.34
C ALA A 103 -24.67 3.13 0.25
N PHE A 104 -25.10 2.17 -0.57
CA PHE A 104 -26.51 1.80 -0.73
C PHE A 104 -26.89 0.50 0.01
N ALA A 105 -26.01 -0.04 0.84
CA ALA A 105 -26.32 -1.25 1.60
C ALA A 105 -27.39 -0.96 2.67
N THR A 106 -28.43 -1.79 2.69
CA THR A 106 -29.58 -1.67 3.61
C THR A 106 -29.52 -2.65 4.77
N ASP A 107 -28.57 -3.57 4.74
CA ASP A 107 -28.33 -4.59 5.76
C ASP A 107 -26.84 -4.86 5.96
N PHE A 108 -26.51 -5.39 7.13
CA PHE A 108 -25.13 -5.65 7.53
C PHE A 108 -24.38 -6.61 6.59
N TRP A 109 -24.99 -7.74 6.21
CA TRP A 109 -24.31 -8.75 5.40
C TRP A 109 -24.14 -8.30 3.95
N GLY A 110 -25.10 -7.57 3.39
CA GLY A 110 -24.96 -6.91 2.09
C GLY A 110 -23.78 -5.95 2.09
N PHE A 111 -23.66 -5.16 3.15
CA PHE A 111 -22.50 -4.26 3.34
C PHE A 111 -21.18 -5.03 3.39
N VAL A 112 -21.09 -6.12 4.18
CA VAL A 112 -19.89 -6.98 4.28
C VAL A 112 -19.50 -7.57 2.91
N ILE A 113 -20.49 -8.02 2.11
CA ILE A 113 -20.24 -8.53 0.75
C ILE A 113 -19.65 -7.43 -0.15
N PHE A 114 -20.22 -6.22 -0.13
CA PHE A 114 -19.66 -5.10 -0.91
C PHE A 114 -18.26 -4.71 -0.42
N ARG A 115 -17.98 -4.79 0.89
CA ARG A 115 -16.63 -4.62 1.44
C ARG A 115 -15.64 -5.66 0.90
N ALA A 116 -16.04 -6.93 0.79
CA ALA A 116 -15.21 -7.97 0.17
C ALA A 116 -14.92 -7.65 -1.31
N ILE A 117 -15.95 -7.26 -2.08
CA ILE A 117 -15.80 -6.87 -3.50
C ILE A 117 -14.88 -5.65 -3.62
N GLN A 118 -15.01 -4.67 -2.74
CA GLN A 118 -14.15 -3.48 -2.69
C GLN A 118 -12.70 -3.86 -2.38
N GLY A 119 -12.46 -4.80 -1.46
CA GLY A 119 -11.14 -5.35 -1.17
C GLY A 119 -10.47 -6.00 -2.39
N LEU A 120 -11.24 -6.70 -3.24
CA LEU A 120 -10.71 -7.23 -4.51
C LEU A 120 -10.17 -6.10 -5.41
N GLY A 121 -10.84 -4.96 -5.47
CA GLY A 121 -10.34 -3.77 -6.18
C GLY A 121 -9.11 -3.17 -5.50
N GLY A 122 -9.16 -2.97 -4.19
CA GLY A 122 -8.12 -2.32 -3.38
C GLY A 122 -6.76 -3.00 -3.46
N GLY A 123 -6.73 -4.33 -3.31
CA GLY A 123 -5.51 -5.13 -3.45
C GLY A 123 -4.87 -5.00 -4.84
N GLY A 124 -5.72 -4.94 -5.88
CA GLY A 124 -5.26 -4.71 -7.25
C GLY A 124 -4.62 -3.33 -7.44
N LEU A 125 -5.22 -2.29 -6.88
CA LEU A 125 -4.70 -0.91 -6.97
C LEU A 125 -3.32 -0.78 -6.36
N MET A 126 -3.10 -1.39 -5.21
CA MET A 126 -1.82 -1.37 -4.52
C MET A 126 -0.71 -2.06 -5.31
N ILE A 127 -0.93 -3.30 -5.73
CA ILE A 127 0.08 -4.13 -6.40
C ILE A 127 0.39 -3.61 -7.81
N LEU A 128 -0.66 -3.30 -8.58
CA LEU A 128 -0.49 -2.84 -9.95
C LEU A 128 0.18 -1.46 -10.01
N SER A 129 -0.06 -0.56 -9.03
CA SER A 129 0.64 0.73 -8.97
C SER A 129 2.15 0.54 -8.83
N GLN A 130 2.59 -0.31 -7.90
CA GLN A 130 4.02 -0.61 -7.71
C GLN A 130 4.63 -1.31 -8.93
N ALA A 131 3.90 -2.23 -9.56
CA ALA A 131 4.35 -2.96 -10.73
C ALA A 131 4.43 -2.08 -11.99
N ILE A 132 3.47 -1.17 -12.20
CA ILE A 132 3.47 -0.22 -13.32
C ILE A 132 4.68 0.74 -13.21
N ILE A 133 5.00 1.22 -12.00
CA ILE A 133 6.20 2.04 -11.80
C ILE A 133 7.45 1.28 -12.24
N ALA A 134 7.55 -0.01 -11.92
CA ALA A 134 8.69 -0.81 -12.33
C ALA A 134 8.78 -1.02 -13.86
N ASP A 135 7.67 -0.94 -14.57
CA ASP A 135 7.65 -0.98 -16.03
C ASP A 135 8.12 0.32 -16.68
N ILE A 136 7.71 1.46 -16.13
CA ILE A 136 7.95 2.78 -16.77
C ILE A 136 9.19 3.49 -16.24
N VAL A 137 9.73 3.06 -15.07
CA VAL A 137 10.87 3.72 -14.42
C VAL A 137 12.01 2.72 -14.22
N PRO A 138 13.26 3.07 -14.61
CA PRO A 138 14.44 2.26 -14.32
C PRO A 138 14.66 2.05 -12.83
N ALA A 139 15.21 0.91 -12.42
CA ALA A 139 15.39 0.57 -11.00
C ALA A 139 16.22 1.62 -10.24
N ASN A 140 17.24 2.22 -10.87
CA ASN A 140 18.06 3.28 -10.30
C ASN A 140 17.28 4.58 -10.01
N GLN A 141 16.12 4.80 -10.65
CA GLN A 141 15.25 5.97 -10.44
C GLN A 141 13.96 5.67 -9.69
N ARG A 142 13.61 4.39 -9.49
CA ARG A 142 12.34 3.97 -8.83
C ARG A 142 12.19 4.53 -7.42
N GLY A 143 13.30 4.68 -6.69
CA GLY A 143 13.27 5.23 -5.33
C GLY A 143 12.56 6.59 -5.24
N LYS A 144 12.75 7.45 -6.23
CA LYS A 144 12.10 8.77 -6.34
C LYS A 144 10.56 8.67 -6.41
N TYR A 145 10.02 7.59 -6.95
CA TYR A 145 8.57 7.36 -7.11
C TYR A 145 8.00 6.47 -6.02
N LEU A 146 8.71 5.42 -5.61
CA LEU A 146 8.27 4.52 -4.54
C LEU A 146 8.23 5.22 -3.18
N GLY A 147 9.16 6.14 -2.89
CA GLY A 147 9.17 6.92 -1.65
C GLY A 147 7.84 7.62 -1.37
N PRO A 148 7.32 8.49 -2.26
CA PRO A 148 6.01 9.10 -2.12
C PRO A 148 4.85 8.13 -2.02
N LEU A 149 4.89 6.95 -2.69
CA LEU A 149 3.87 5.92 -2.53
C LEU A 149 3.79 5.40 -1.09
N GLY A 150 4.93 5.24 -0.42
CA GLY A 150 4.94 4.92 1.02
C GLY A 150 4.28 6.01 1.87
N GLY A 151 4.43 7.27 1.48
CA GLY A 151 3.81 8.41 2.14
C GLY A 151 2.28 8.44 2.06
N ILE A 152 1.66 7.80 1.04
CA ILE A 152 0.20 7.75 0.90
C ILE A 152 -0.44 7.03 2.09
N PHE A 153 0.15 5.93 2.55
CA PHE A 153 -0.34 5.22 3.75
C PHE A 153 -0.35 6.15 4.97
N GLY A 154 0.72 6.95 5.10
CA GLY A 154 0.81 7.94 6.15
C GLY A 154 -0.27 9.02 6.06
N LEU A 155 -0.44 9.59 4.87
CA LEU A 155 -1.47 10.60 4.64
C LEU A 155 -2.88 10.05 4.93
N SER A 156 -3.16 8.82 4.50
CA SER A 156 -4.45 8.17 4.73
C SER A 156 -4.73 7.91 6.21
N ALA A 157 -3.71 7.51 6.98
CA ALA A 157 -3.86 7.23 8.40
C ALA A 157 -4.23 8.46 9.23
N VAL A 158 -3.92 9.67 8.73
CA VAL A 158 -4.34 10.94 9.34
C VAL A 158 -5.63 11.48 8.73
N ALA A 159 -5.69 11.52 7.40
CA ALA A 159 -6.86 12.05 6.70
C ALA A 159 -8.11 11.17 6.94
N GLY A 160 -7.93 9.86 7.14
CA GLY A 160 -9.02 8.93 7.38
C GLY A 160 -9.84 9.26 8.63
N PRO A 161 -9.24 9.28 9.84
CA PRO A 161 -9.96 9.65 11.06
C PRO A 161 -10.56 11.06 11.02
N LEU A 162 -9.88 12.02 10.40
CA LEU A 162 -10.40 13.38 10.27
C LEU A 162 -11.64 13.45 9.37
N LEU A 163 -11.57 12.83 8.20
CA LEU A 163 -12.70 12.77 7.26
C LEU A 163 -13.81 11.87 7.79
N GLY A 164 -13.46 10.70 8.36
CA GLY A 164 -14.43 9.77 8.93
C GLY A 164 -15.21 10.40 10.09
N GLY A 165 -14.51 11.04 11.03
CA GLY A 165 -15.14 11.79 12.12
C GLY A 165 -16.01 12.93 11.59
N PHE A 166 -15.50 13.75 10.65
CA PHE A 166 -16.27 14.84 10.05
C PHE A 166 -17.56 14.34 9.37
N PHE A 167 -17.51 13.24 8.65
CA PHE A 167 -18.70 12.68 8.00
C PHE A 167 -19.71 12.17 9.01
N VAL A 168 -19.26 11.46 10.05
CA VAL A 168 -20.16 10.94 11.12
C VAL A 168 -20.78 12.06 11.93
N ASP A 169 -20.02 13.11 12.25
CA ASP A 169 -20.47 14.20 13.12
C ASP A 169 -21.37 15.23 12.41
N HIS A 170 -21.17 15.45 11.09
CA HIS A 170 -21.82 16.56 10.36
C HIS A 170 -22.65 16.12 9.14
N MET A 171 -22.50 14.85 8.71
CA MET A 171 -23.17 14.29 7.55
C MET A 171 -23.73 12.91 7.90
N THR A 172 -23.65 11.95 6.97
CA THR A 172 -24.01 10.56 7.19
C THR A 172 -22.81 9.65 6.87
N TRP A 173 -22.76 8.44 7.45
CA TRP A 173 -21.62 7.54 7.30
C TRP A 173 -21.38 7.11 5.83
N GLU A 174 -22.39 7.13 4.97
CA GLU A 174 -22.28 6.78 3.55
C GLU A 174 -21.32 7.71 2.80
N TRP A 175 -21.10 8.93 3.30
CA TRP A 175 -20.11 9.85 2.73
C TRP A 175 -18.68 9.29 2.78
N ALA A 176 -18.40 8.36 3.70
CA ALA A 176 -17.15 7.61 3.72
C ALA A 176 -16.92 6.84 2.40
N PHE A 177 -18.01 6.47 1.71
CA PHE A 177 -17.98 5.76 0.42
C PHE A 177 -18.21 6.68 -0.76
N TYR A 178 -19.08 7.70 -0.63
CA TYR A 178 -19.33 8.66 -1.70
C TYR A 178 -18.07 9.43 -2.11
N ILE A 179 -17.15 9.72 -1.18
CA ILE A 179 -15.88 10.39 -1.48
C ILE A 179 -15.02 9.57 -2.46
N ASN A 180 -15.13 8.26 -2.48
CA ASN A 180 -14.40 7.38 -3.38
C ASN A 180 -14.88 7.50 -4.84
N ILE A 181 -16.13 7.91 -5.07
CA ILE A 181 -16.71 7.98 -6.41
C ILE A 181 -16.03 9.05 -7.28
N PRO A 182 -15.97 10.34 -6.88
CA PRO A 182 -15.30 11.36 -7.71
C PRO A 182 -13.81 11.07 -7.85
N ILE A 183 -13.13 10.62 -6.79
CA ILE A 183 -11.70 10.29 -6.85
C ILE A 183 -11.47 9.09 -7.79
N GLY A 184 -12.31 8.05 -7.71
CA GLY A 184 -12.25 6.88 -8.58
C GLY A 184 -12.50 7.21 -10.05
N ILE A 185 -13.51 8.03 -10.35
CA ILE A 185 -13.80 8.50 -11.72
C ILE A 185 -12.61 9.28 -12.28
N ILE A 186 -12.06 10.23 -11.52
CA ILE A 186 -10.90 11.01 -11.95
C ILE A 186 -9.69 10.10 -12.16
N ALA A 187 -9.38 9.21 -11.21
CA ALA A 187 -8.30 8.24 -11.35
C ALA A 187 -8.47 7.33 -12.57
N PHE A 188 -9.70 6.85 -12.81
CA PHE A 188 -10.04 6.02 -13.97
C PHE A 188 -9.81 6.78 -15.28
N LEU A 189 -10.35 7.98 -15.41
CA LEU A 189 -10.21 8.80 -16.62
C LEU A 189 -8.74 9.15 -16.89
N VAL A 190 -8.01 9.60 -15.86
CA VAL A 190 -6.58 9.89 -16.02
C VAL A 190 -5.82 8.62 -16.43
N ALA A 191 -6.06 7.49 -15.78
CA ALA A 191 -5.43 6.23 -16.15
C ALA A 191 -5.82 5.77 -17.56
N PHE A 192 -7.09 5.89 -17.94
CA PHE A 192 -7.60 5.47 -19.24
C PHE A 192 -6.91 6.20 -20.40
N PHE A 193 -6.75 7.52 -20.28
CA PHE A 193 -6.13 8.35 -21.32
C PHE A 193 -4.60 8.34 -21.31
N THR A 194 -3.97 8.12 -20.16
CA THR A 194 -2.52 8.25 -20.01
C THR A 194 -1.78 6.93 -20.00
N LEU A 195 -2.40 5.86 -19.47
CA LEU A 195 -1.82 4.53 -19.34
C LEU A 195 -1.94 3.78 -20.69
N THR A 196 -1.19 4.16 -21.68
CA THR A 196 -1.17 3.48 -22.98
C THR A 196 -0.14 2.35 -23.01
N LEU A 197 -0.18 1.47 -21.97
CA LEU A 197 0.67 0.29 -21.92
C LEU A 197 0.21 -0.74 -22.95
N PRO A 198 1.13 -1.49 -23.60
CA PRO A 198 0.78 -2.51 -24.54
C PRO A 198 -0.01 -3.63 -23.87
N ASN A 199 -1.09 -4.05 -24.52
CA ASN A 199 -1.85 -5.22 -24.11
C ASN A 199 -1.10 -6.47 -24.54
N LYS A 200 -0.71 -7.31 -23.60
CA LYS A 200 -0.17 -8.63 -23.88
C LYS A 200 -1.33 -9.56 -24.25
N LYS A 201 -1.19 -10.32 -25.32
CA LYS A 201 -2.10 -11.43 -25.58
C LYS A 201 -1.72 -12.57 -24.62
N ALA A 202 -2.69 -13.04 -23.84
CA ALA A 202 -2.49 -14.19 -22.97
C ALA A 202 -2.16 -15.42 -23.81
N THR A 203 -0.89 -15.84 -23.79
CA THR A 203 -0.44 -17.10 -24.37
C THR A 203 -0.30 -18.20 -23.31
N LYS A 204 -0.39 -17.81 -22.04
CA LYS A 204 -0.15 -18.64 -20.87
C LYS A 204 -1.46 -19.02 -20.20
N ARG A 205 -1.53 -20.25 -19.67
CA ARG A 205 -2.70 -20.74 -18.94
C ARG A 205 -2.71 -20.19 -17.51
N ILE A 206 -3.89 -19.86 -17.02
CA ILE A 206 -4.09 -19.41 -15.64
C ILE A 206 -4.12 -20.64 -14.73
N ASP A 207 -3.32 -20.65 -13.68
CA ASP A 207 -3.33 -21.66 -12.63
C ASP A 207 -4.53 -21.49 -11.70
N ILE A 208 -5.68 -22.03 -12.07
CA ILE A 208 -6.90 -21.98 -11.25
C ILE A 208 -6.71 -22.77 -9.95
N GLY A 209 -5.99 -23.89 -9.99
CA GLY A 209 -5.70 -24.70 -8.80
C GLY A 209 -4.90 -23.91 -7.76
N GLY A 210 -3.82 -23.25 -8.20
CA GLY A 210 -3.02 -22.37 -7.35
C GLY A 210 -3.86 -21.24 -6.76
N VAL A 211 -4.70 -20.55 -7.56
CA VAL A 211 -5.61 -19.50 -7.07
C VAL A 211 -6.52 -20.02 -5.97
N VAL A 212 -7.20 -21.16 -6.18
CA VAL A 212 -8.16 -21.73 -5.23
C VAL A 212 -7.48 -22.11 -3.92
N PHE A 213 -6.37 -22.87 -3.97
CA PHE A 213 -5.73 -23.34 -2.74
C PHE A 213 -4.97 -22.24 -2.01
N LEU A 214 -4.43 -21.23 -2.70
CA LEU A 214 -3.90 -20.04 -2.07
C LEU A 214 -5.01 -19.25 -1.35
N SER A 215 -6.17 -19.11 -1.98
CA SER A 215 -7.33 -18.46 -1.37
C SER A 215 -7.82 -19.18 -0.13
N ILE A 216 -7.94 -20.52 -0.18
CA ILE A 216 -8.32 -21.34 0.98
C ILE A 216 -7.29 -21.21 2.10
N ALA A 217 -6.00 -21.32 1.77
CA ALA A 217 -4.92 -21.20 2.76
C ALA A 217 -4.94 -19.83 3.46
N THR A 218 -5.12 -18.74 2.68
CA THR A 218 -5.21 -17.37 3.21
C THR A 218 -6.47 -17.17 4.05
N THR A 219 -7.62 -17.70 3.60
CA THR A 219 -8.87 -17.64 4.35
C THR A 219 -8.75 -18.37 5.69
N CYS A 220 -8.21 -19.59 5.66
CA CYS A 220 -7.98 -20.37 6.86
C CYS A 220 -6.97 -19.69 7.80
N LEU A 221 -5.93 -19.05 7.27
CA LEU A 221 -4.97 -18.28 8.06
C LEU A 221 -5.67 -17.12 8.79
N ILE A 222 -6.44 -16.32 8.07
CA ILE A 222 -7.11 -15.15 8.66
C ILE A 222 -8.12 -15.59 9.71
N PHE A 223 -8.90 -16.63 9.47
CA PHE A 223 -9.82 -17.15 10.48
C PHE A 223 -9.10 -17.82 11.67
N PHE A 224 -8.01 -18.52 11.42
CA PHE A 224 -7.17 -19.05 12.49
C PHE A 224 -6.66 -17.93 13.41
N THR A 225 -6.22 -16.81 12.83
CA THR A 225 -5.73 -15.66 13.59
C THR A 225 -6.87 -14.87 14.27
N ASP A 226 -8.02 -14.72 13.60
CA ASP A 226 -9.17 -13.99 14.13
C ASP A 226 -9.81 -14.74 15.32
N PHE A 227 -10.10 -16.04 15.18
CA PHE A 227 -10.67 -16.85 16.25
C PHE A 227 -9.68 -17.13 17.38
N GLY A 228 -8.39 -17.36 17.06
CA GLY A 228 -7.36 -17.59 18.06
C GLY A 228 -7.14 -16.40 18.99
N GLY A 229 -7.38 -15.18 18.50
CA GLY A 229 -7.26 -13.95 19.27
C GLY A 229 -8.52 -13.54 20.05
N ARG A 230 -9.63 -14.30 19.95
CA ARG A 230 -10.88 -14.01 20.65
C ARG A 230 -11.00 -14.77 21.97
N ASP A 231 -11.61 -14.14 22.96
CA ASP A 231 -11.83 -14.75 24.28
C ASP A 231 -12.83 -15.90 24.27
N ASP A 232 -13.81 -15.87 23.32
CA ASP A 232 -14.87 -16.88 23.19
C ASP A 232 -14.38 -18.19 22.53
N HIS A 233 -13.29 -18.17 21.77
CA HIS A 233 -12.75 -19.35 21.08
C HIS A 233 -11.34 -19.73 21.57
N GLY A 234 -10.37 -18.83 21.48
CA GLY A 234 -8.98 -19.08 21.85
C GLY A 234 -8.24 -20.06 20.92
N TRP A 235 -6.94 -20.21 21.17
CA TRP A 235 -6.03 -21.00 20.31
C TRP A 235 -6.25 -22.51 20.34
N THR A 236 -6.88 -23.02 21.39
CA THR A 236 -7.14 -24.47 21.62
C THR A 236 -8.55 -24.88 21.22
N ASP A 237 -9.41 -23.97 20.84
CA ASP A 237 -10.75 -24.29 20.36
C ASP A 237 -10.71 -25.19 19.13
N PRO A 238 -11.54 -26.25 19.05
CA PRO A 238 -11.60 -27.14 17.90
C PRO A 238 -11.78 -26.43 16.55
N LEU A 239 -12.55 -25.34 16.50
CA LEU A 239 -12.77 -24.56 15.28
C LEU A 239 -11.50 -23.82 14.86
N THR A 240 -10.82 -23.18 15.80
CA THR A 240 -9.53 -22.51 15.57
C THR A 240 -8.47 -23.50 15.07
N VAL A 241 -8.35 -24.66 15.75
CA VAL A 241 -7.43 -25.73 15.36
C VAL A 241 -7.76 -26.28 13.96
N ALA A 242 -9.06 -26.41 13.63
CA ALA A 242 -9.50 -26.85 12.30
C ALA A 242 -9.08 -25.86 11.20
N PHE A 243 -9.20 -24.54 11.43
CA PHE A 243 -8.68 -23.54 10.49
C PHE A 243 -7.14 -23.59 10.38
N GLY A 244 -6.42 -23.78 11.48
CA GLY A 244 -4.96 -23.96 11.45
C GLY A 244 -4.54 -25.21 10.64
N ALA A 245 -5.22 -26.34 10.84
CA ALA A 245 -4.99 -27.54 10.05
C ALA A 245 -5.38 -27.35 8.58
N GLY A 246 -6.49 -26.69 8.31
CA GLY A 246 -6.96 -26.34 6.96
C GLY A 246 -5.97 -25.44 6.22
N MET A 247 -5.40 -24.44 6.91
CA MET A 247 -4.34 -23.58 6.39
C MET A 247 -3.11 -24.39 5.95
N LEU A 248 -2.61 -25.27 6.84
CA LEU A 248 -1.43 -26.10 6.54
C LEU A 248 -1.70 -27.07 5.39
N ALA A 249 -2.86 -27.72 5.37
CA ALA A 249 -3.25 -28.64 4.32
C ALA A 249 -3.40 -27.92 2.96
N ALA A 250 -4.08 -26.78 2.93
CA ALA A 250 -4.27 -25.98 1.72
C ALA A 250 -2.93 -25.42 1.21
N ALA A 251 -2.06 -24.92 2.09
CA ALA A 251 -0.72 -24.45 1.74
C ALA A 251 0.14 -25.59 1.17
N PHE A 252 0.07 -26.78 1.75
CA PHE A 252 0.78 -27.96 1.23
C PHE A 252 0.29 -28.33 -0.18
N ILE A 253 -1.05 -28.39 -0.39
CA ILE A 253 -1.64 -28.69 -1.70
C ILE A 253 -1.26 -27.58 -2.71
N PHE A 254 -1.30 -26.31 -2.31
CA PHE A 254 -0.85 -25.18 -3.11
C PHE A 254 0.59 -25.40 -3.61
N VAL A 255 1.53 -25.71 -2.72
CA VAL A 255 2.94 -25.97 -3.08
C VAL A 255 3.05 -27.17 -4.02
N MET A 256 2.24 -28.22 -3.85
CA MET A 256 2.23 -29.38 -4.74
C MET A 256 1.73 -29.04 -6.14
N ILE A 257 0.73 -28.15 -6.25
CA ILE A 257 0.22 -27.65 -7.54
C ILE A 257 1.29 -26.79 -8.21
N GLU A 258 1.85 -25.78 -7.49
CA GLU A 258 2.88 -24.88 -8.00
C GLU A 258 4.14 -25.59 -8.53
N ARG A 259 4.44 -26.80 -8.01
CA ARG A 259 5.54 -27.63 -8.51
C ARG A 259 5.26 -28.29 -9.86
N ARG A 260 3.98 -28.40 -10.27
CA ARG A 260 3.57 -29.17 -11.45
C ARG A 260 3.08 -28.30 -12.60
N VAL A 261 2.63 -27.08 -12.29
CA VAL A 261 2.09 -26.14 -13.28
C VAL A 261 3.22 -25.41 -13.98
N GLU A 262 3.10 -25.23 -15.30
CA GLU A 262 4.09 -24.51 -16.13
C GLU A 262 4.17 -23.01 -15.79
N ASP A 263 3.02 -22.39 -15.49
CA ASP A 263 2.90 -20.96 -15.19
C ASP A 263 2.29 -20.71 -13.79
N PRO A 264 3.03 -21.02 -12.70
CA PRO A 264 2.55 -20.93 -11.33
C PRO A 264 2.20 -19.49 -10.90
N ILE A 265 1.28 -19.33 -9.92
CA ILE A 265 0.90 -18.03 -9.33
C ILE A 265 2.09 -17.41 -8.57
N ILE A 266 2.75 -18.23 -7.74
CA ILE A 266 3.97 -17.84 -7.02
C ILE A 266 5.09 -18.82 -7.44
N PRO A 267 5.89 -18.49 -8.46
CA PRO A 267 6.94 -19.37 -8.93
C PRO A 267 7.91 -19.75 -7.81
N LEU A 268 8.05 -21.05 -7.54
CA LEU A 268 8.97 -21.54 -6.51
C LEU A 268 10.45 -21.24 -6.84
N SER A 269 10.75 -20.89 -8.10
CA SER A 269 12.05 -20.37 -8.51
C SER A 269 12.44 -19.06 -7.82
N LEU A 270 11.47 -18.23 -7.42
CA LEU A 270 11.72 -17.00 -6.66
C LEU A 270 12.41 -17.32 -5.32
N PHE A 271 12.03 -18.41 -4.68
CA PHE A 271 12.63 -18.84 -3.40
C PHE A 271 14.04 -19.43 -3.54
N LYS A 272 14.52 -19.66 -4.78
CA LYS A 272 15.93 -19.97 -5.03
C LYS A 272 16.81 -18.72 -5.09
N ASN A 273 16.21 -17.54 -5.22
CA ASN A 273 16.93 -16.28 -5.22
C ASN A 273 17.12 -15.78 -3.77
N PRO A 274 18.35 -15.78 -3.24
CA PRO A 274 18.61 -15.41 -1.85
C PRO A 274 18.28 -13.94 -1.54
N ILE A 275 18.29 -13.05 -2.54
CA ILE A 275 17.92 -11.63 -2.35
C ILE A 275 16.41 -11.52 -2.19
N PHE A 276 15.64 -12.23 -3.02
CA PHE A 276 14.18 -12.27 -2.91
C PHE A 276 13.74 -12.85 -1.55
N VAL A 277 14.29 -14.00 -1.16
CA VAL A 277 13.96 -14.64 0.13
C VAL A 277 14.27 -13.74 1.31
N ASN A 278 15.47 -13.16 1.32
CA ASN A 278 15.90 -12.26 2.39
C ASN A 278 15.02 -11.01 2.47
N ALA A 279 14.75 -10.34 1.35
CA ALA A 279 13.91 -9.15 1.29
C ALA A 279 12.46 -9.48 1.71
N THR A 280 11.91 -10.62 1.27
CA THR A 280 10.57 -11.06 1.65
C THR A 280 10.47 -11.43 3.13
N ALA A 281 11.51 -12.05 3.69
CA ALA A 281 11.59 -12.34 5.13
C ALA A 281 11.68 -11.05 5.96
N ILE A 282 12.43 -10.03 5.51
CA ILE A 282 12.41 -8.68 6.13
C ILE A 282 10.99 -8.10 6.09
N GLY A 283 10.31 -8.18 4.94
CA GLY A 283 8.93 -7.71 4.80
C GLY A 283 7.96 -8.41 5.75
N PHE A 284 8.06 -9.74 5.88
CA PHE A 284 7.25 -10.55 6.79
C PHE A 284 7.44 -10.16 8.26
N THR A 285 8.69 -10.11 8.73
CA THR A 285 9.00 -9.76 10.12
C THR A 285 8.65 -8.31 10.45
N LEU A 286 8.83 -7.40 9.49
CA LEU A 286 8.37 -6.02 9.61
C LEU A 286 6.85 -5.93 9.70
N GLY A 287 6.13 -6.71 8.88
CA GLY A 287 4.67 -6.79 8.92
C GLY A 287 4.17 -7.15 10.32
N MET A 288 4.76 -8.17 10.94
CA MET A 288 4.41 -8.59 12.31
C MET A 288 4.54 -7.44 13.32
N GLY A 289 5.66 -6.73 13.32
CA GLY A 289 5.92 -5.65 14.28
C GLY A 289 5.11 -4.39 14.00
N MET A 290 5.01 -3.99 12.74
CA MET A 290 4.36 -2.74 12.34
C MET A 290 2.86 -2.75 12.65
N PHE A 291 2.15 -3.77 12.21
CA PHE A 291 0.69 -3.80 12.33
C PHE A 291 0.24 -4.07 13.76
N ALA A 292 1.00 -4.80 14.56
CA ALA A 292 0.74 -4.92 15.99
C ALA A 292 0.81 -3.55 16.70
N ALA A 293 1.85 -2.75 16.43
CA ALA A 293 1.94 -1.41 17.00
C ALA A 293 0.83 -0.48 16.49
N LEU A 294 0.52 -0.51 15.17
CA LEU A 294 -0.52 0.34 14.59
C LEU A 294 -1.93 0.01 15.10
N ALA A 295 -2.20 -1.22 15.48
CA ALA A 295 -3.51 -1.63 16.00
C ALA A 295 -3.77 -1.10 17.41
N PHE A 296 -2.75 -1.09 18.28
CA PHE A 296 -2.97 -0.83 19.71
C PHE A 296 -2.60 0.59 20.17
N VAL A 297 -1.65 1.26 19.51
CA VAL A 297 -1.21 2.61 19.91
C VAL A 297 -2.32 3.67 19.83
N PRO A 298 -3.21 3.70 18.82
CA PRO A 298 -4.31 4.66 18.79
C PRO A 298 -5.28 4.49 19.95
N THR A 299 -5.60 3.24 20.32
CA THR A 299 -6.48 2.94 21.45
C THR A 299 -5.82 3.35 22.77
N PHE A 300 -4.52 3.07 22.94
CA PHE A 300 -3.77 3.52 24.10
C PHE A 300 -3.81 5.04 24.23
N LEU A 301 -3.59 5.80 23.14
CA LEU A 301 -3.66 7.26 23.14
C LEU A 301 -5.04 7.75 23.59
N GLN A 302 -6.12 7.15 23.08
CA GLN A 302 -7.48 7.52 23.49
C GLN A 302 -7.73 7.24 24.98
N MET A 303 -7.29 6.07 25.46
CA MET A 303 -7.46 5.67 26.86
C MET A 303 -6.62 6.52 27.82
N SER A 304 -5.34 6.76 27.49
CA SER A 304 -4.42 7.50 28.37
C SER A 304 -4.64 9.00 28.40
N THR A 305 -5.09 9.60 27.30
CA THR A 305 -5.26 11.05 27.20
C THR A 305 -6.72 11.51 27.30
N GLY A 306 -7.69 10.59 27.29
CA GLY A 306 -9.12 10.91 27.24
C GLY A 306 -9.55 11.63 25.96
N THR A 307 -8.72 11.61 24.90
CA THR A 307 -8.99 12.34 23.67
C THR A 307 -9.89 11.56 22.72
N SER A 308 -10.63 12.29 21.87
CA SER A 308 -11.44 11.67 20.83
C SER A 308 -10.59 10.90 19.82
N ALA A 309 -11.22 9.98 19.08
CA ALA A 309 -10.58 9.24 17.99
C ALA A 309 -9.92 10.16 16.95
N ALA A 310 -10.53 11.33 16.66
CA ALA A 310 -9.97 12.32 15.74
C ALA A 310 -8.67 12.92 16.28
N VAL A 311 -8.61 13.27 17.57
CA VAL A 311 -7.40 13.84 18.20
C VAL A 311 -6.31 12.77 18.32
N SER A 312 -6.66 11.53 18.68
CA SER A 312 -5.68 10.42 18.69
C SER A 312 -5.08 10.15 17.30
N GLY A 313 -5.88 10.27 16.24
CA GLY A 313 -5.39 10.24 14.86
C GLY A 313 -4.40 11.37 14.54
N LEU A 314 -4.65 12.59 15.04
CA LEU A 314 -3.70 13.71 14.92
C LEU A 314 -2.39 13.45 15.69
N LEU A 315 -2.45 12.79 16.84
CA LEU A 315 -1.27 12.40 17.61
C LEU A 315 -0.40 11.34 16.88
N MET A 316 -0.94 10.66 15.87
CA MET A 316 -0.16 9.77 14.98
C MET A 316 0.60 10.54 13.87
N LEU A 317 0.36 11.85 13.67
CA LEU A 317 1.05 12.67 12.66
C LEU A 317 2.58 12.57 12.72
N PRO A 318 3.25 12.63 13.88
CA PRO A 318 4.71 12.52 13.95
C PRO A 318 5.22 11.20 13.33
N MET A 319 4.53 10.08 13.53
CA MET A 319 4.86 8.81 12.90
C MET A 319 4.81 8.92 11.37
N MET A 320 3.77 9.58 10.84
CA MET A 320 3.60 9.76 9.39
C MET A 320 4.67 10.67 8.81
N VAL A 321 5.01 11.76 9.50
CA VAL A 321 6.12 12.66 9.10
C VAL A 321 7.45 11.88 9.06
N GLY A 322 7.71 11.05 10.07
CA GLY A 322 8.88 10.16 10.10
C GLY A 322 8.90 9.21 8.91
N LEU A 323 7.79 8.49 8.66
CA LEU A 323 7.66 7.52 7.59
C LEU A 323 7.81 8.18 6.20
N MET A 324 7.07 9.24 5.93
CA MET A 324 7.16 9.95 4.65
C MET A 324 8.55 10.57 4.42
N GLY A 325 9.07 11.26 5.43
CA GLY A 325 10.36 11.95 5.35
C GLY A 325 11.49 10.97 5.01
N THR A 326 11.59 9.86 5.73
CA THR A 326 12.66 8.87 5.50
C THR A 326 12.44 8.03 4.25
N SER A 327 11.18 7.75 3.88
CA SER A 327 10.85 7.04 2.63
C SER A 327 11.24 7.87 1.40
N ILE A 328 10.90 9.16 1.38
CA ILE A 328 11.29 10.09 0.31
C ILE A 328 12.81 10.30 0.31
N TYR A 329 13.40 10.54 1.49
CA TYR A 329 14.85 10.74 1.61
C TYR A 329 15.63 9.51 1.11
N SER A 330 15.27 8.30 1.56
CA SER A 330 15.94 7.07 1.12
C SER A 330 15.76 6.84 -0.38
N GLY A 331 14.58 7.09 -0.92
CA GLY A 331 14.28 6.98 -2.34
C GLY A 331 15.15 7.91 -3.20
N LEU A 332 15.25 9.20 -2.82
CA LEU A 332 16.09 10.18 -3.50
C LEU A 332 17.58 9.85 -3.37
N ALA A 333 18.01 9.43 -2.19
CA ALA A 333 19.40 9.10 -1.93
C ALA A 333 19.84 7.80 -2.65
N ILE A 334 18.95 6.80 -2.76
CA ILE A 334 19.20 5.60 -3.58
C ILE A 334 19.32 5.98 -5.06
N THR A 335 18.44 6.84 -5.56
CA THR A 335 18.51 7.33 -6.94
C THR A 335 19.86 8.01 -7.26
N LYS A 336 20.41 8.77 -6.29
CA LYS A 336 21.71 9.44 -6.46
C LYS A 336 22.92 8.52 -6.31
N THR A 337 22.85 7.55 -5.41
CA THR A 337 24.03 6.77 -4.97
C THR A 337 24.05 5.34 -5.51
N GLY A 338 22.91 4.80 -5.97
CA GLY A 338 22.73 3.39 -6.32
C GLY A 338 22.81 2.43 -5.12
N LYS A 339 23.01 2.93 -3.89
CA LYS A 339 23.24 2.11 -2.70
C LYS A 339 21.99 2.04 -1.83
N TYR A 340 21.35 0.87 -1.79
CA TYR A 340 20.11 0.66 -1.02
C TYR A 340 20.32 -0.08 0.31
N LYS A 341 21.31 -0.95 0.44
CA LYS A 341 21.50 -1.87 1.59
C LYS A 341 21.50 -1.18 2.96
N LYS A 342 22.08 0.02 3.07
CA LYS A 342 22.17 0.73 4.35
C LYS A 342 20.82 1.15 4.92
N TYR A 343 19.80 1.38 4.08
CA TYR A 343 18.50 1.89 4.54
C TYR A 343 17.68 0.84 5.31
N PRO A 344 17.49 -0.41 4.84
CA PRO A 344 16.86 -1.45 5.65
C PRO A 344 17.57 -1.71 6.98
N ILE A 345 18.92 -1.61 7.02
CA ILE A 345 19.71 -1.75 8.26
C ILE A 345 19.39 -0.61 9.23
N MET A 346 19.47 0.65 8.75
CA MET A 346 19.15 1.84 9.55
C MET A 346 17.69 1.81 10.03
N GLY A 347 16.79 1.42 9.13
CA GLY A 347 15.37 1.34 9.44
C GLY A 347 15.08 0.29 10.51
N ALA A 348 15.60 -0.92 10.39
CA ALA A 348 15.42 -1.97 11.38
C ALA A 348 16.00 -1.57 12.75
N ALA A 349 17.19 -0.94 12.77
CA ALA A 349 17.78 -0.43 14.00
C ALA A 349 16.89 0.65 14.64
N LEU A 350 16.34 1.61 13.85
CA LEU A 350 15.45 2.64 14.36
C LEU A 350 14.14 2.06 14.90
N VAL A 351 13.54 1.07 14.22
CA VAL A 351 12.32 0.42 14.69
C VAL A 351 12.60 -0.30 16.03
N ILE A 352 13.74 -1.00 16.17
CA ILE A 352 14.12 -1.62 17.44
C ILE A 352 14.29 -0.58 18.55
N VAL A 353 14.98 0.53 18.27
CA VAL A 353 15.14 1.64 19.23
C VAL A 353 13.78 2.21 19.63
N ALA A 354 12.87 2.42 18.68
CA ALA A 354 11.52 2.90 18.96
C ALA A 354 10.76 1.91 19.84
N MET A 355 10.79 0.61 19.55
CA MET A 355 10.11 -0.41 20.34
C MET A 355 10.69 -0.50 21.75
N LEU A 356 12.03 -0.49 21.90
CA LEU A 356 12.69 -0.42 23.20
C LEU A 356 12.26 0.83 23.98
N TRP A 357 12.12 1.97 23.30
CA TRP A 357 11.66 3.18 23.96
C TRP A 357 10.17 3.09 24.33
N MET A 358 9.34 2.48 23.48
CA MET A 358 7.92 2.24 23.76
C MET A 358 7.67 1.27 24.92
N THR A 359 8.64 0.45 25.32
CA THR A 359 8.51 -0.37 26.54
C THR A 359 8.47 0.46 27.83
N SER A 360 8.86 1.74 27.76
CA SER A 360 8.77 2.69 28.89
C SER A 360 7.46 3.48 28.93
N LEU A 361 6.46 3.13 28.10
CA LEU A 361 5.14 3.75 28.14
C LEU A 361 4.46 3.47 29.48
N SER A 362 3.91 4.55 30.07
CA SER A 362 3.13 4.53 31.30
C SER A 362 1.92 5.46 31.16
N ALA A 363 0.99 5.39 32.11
CA ALA A 363 -0.17 6.27 32.16
C ALA A 363 0.24 7.77 32.19
N ASP A 364 1.36 8.09 32.85
CA ASP A 364 1.86 9.46 33.03
C ASP A 364 2.80 9.92 31.91
N THR A 365 3.01 9.10 30.86
CA THR A 365 3.93 9.47 29.79
C THR A 365 3.45 10.72 29.05
N PRO A 366 4.24 11.82 29.03
CA PRO A 366 3.84 13.04 28.35
C PRO A 366 3.59 12.81 26.85
N VAL A 367 2.54 13.40 26.31
CA VAL A 367 2.13 13.24 24.90
C VAL A 367 3.28 13.53 23.91
N TRP A 368 4.13 14.52 24.20
CA TRP A 368 5.27 14.83 23.33
C TRP A 368 6.31 13.68 23.26
N VAL A 369 6.46 12.91 24.35
CA VAL A 369 7.33 11.71 24.37
C VAL A 369 6.74 10.63 23.48
N ILE A 370 5.42 10.38 23.60
CA ILE A 370 4.72 9.41 22.73
C ILE A 370 4.84 9.84 21.26
N CYS A 371 4.66 11.11 20.96
CA CYS A 371 4.88 11.66 19.62
C CYS A 371 6.31 11.47 19.11
N ALA A 372 7.32 11.62 19.97
CA ALA A 372 8.72 11.37 19.60
C ALA A 372 9.01 9.89 19.37
N GLN A 373 8.48 9.00 20.21
CA GLN A 373 8.55 7.55 20.01
C GLN A 373 7.93 7.12 18.66
N LEU A 374 6.74 7.64 18.38
CA LEU A 374 6.02 7.40 17.12
C LEU A 374 6.79 7.94 15.92
N PHE A 375 7.40 9.13 16.02
CA PHE A 375 8.24 9.68 14.95
C PHE A 375 9.42 8.76 14.63
N VAL A 376 10.15 8.27 15.64
CA VAL A 376 11.29 7.36 15.45
C VAL A 376 10.83 6.04 14.85
N PHE A 377 9.70 5.50 15.30
CA PHE A 377 9.09 4.30 14.74
C PHE A 377 8.74 4.48 13.27
N GLY A 378 8.02 5.55 12.92
CA GLY A 378 7.68 5.87 11.53
C GLY A 378 8.91 6.08 10.65
N ALA A 379 9.94 6.77 11.17
CA ALA A 379 11.19 6.98 10.45
C ALA A 379 11.90 5.65 10.13
N GLY A 380 11.87 4.69 11.05
CA GLY A 380 12.40 3.35 10.81
C GLY A 380 11.63 2.62 9.71
N LEU A 381 10.29 2.63 9.75
CA LEU A 381 9.43 2.02 8.75
C LEU A 381 9.66 2.60 7.35
N GLY A 382 9.79 3.92 7.25
CA GLY A 382 9.99 4.60 5.97
C GLY A 382 11.29 4.22 5.27
N TYR A 383 12.34 3.89 6.02
CA TYR A 383 13.59 3.38 5.45
C TYR A 383 13.49 1.95 4.91
N ILE A 384 12.50 1.14 5.33
CA ILE A 384 12.42 -0.28 4.95
C ILE A 384 11.37 -0.51 3.86
N MET A 385 10.13 -0.05 4.06
CA MET A 385 8.97 -0.51 3.30
C MET A 385 9.17 -0.46 1.79
N GLN A 386 9.49 0.70 1.25
CA GLN A 386 9.63 0.87 -0.21
C GLN A 386 10.99 0.41 -0.74
N VAL A 387 12.02 0.41 0.12
CA VAL A 387 13.35 -0.09 -0.27
C VAL A 387 13.33 -1.60 -0.47
N VAL A 388 12.63 -2.36 0.37
CA VAL A 388 12.44 -3.81 0.21
C VAL A 388 11.73 -4.13 -1.11
N VAL A 389 10.68 -3.40 -1.46
CA VAL A 389 9.99 -3.54 -2.76
C VAL A 389 10.95 -3.27 -3.93
N LEU A 390 11.74 -2.19 -3.86
CA LEU A 390 12.75 -1.88 -4.87
C LEU A 390 13.76 -3.02 -5.04
N VAL A 391 14.24 -3.58 -3.94
CA VAL A 391 15.21 -4.69 -3.93
C VAL A 391 14.63 -5.94 -4.58
N VAL A 392 13.41 -6.31 -4.21
CA VAL A 392 12.69 -7.44 -4.82
C VAL A 392 12.55 -7.24 -6.32
N GLN A 393 12.07 -6.08 -6.76
CA GLN A 393 11.89 -5.77 -8.19
C GLN A 393 13.20 -5.78 -8.98
N ASN A 394 14.32 -5.40 -8.36
CA ASN A 394 15.63 -5.39 -9.02
C ASN A 394 16.32 -6.77 -9.01
N SER A 395 15.84 -7.72 -8.22
CA SER A 395 16.45 -9.03 -8.04
C SER A 395 15.88 -10.11 -8.96
N VAL A 396 14.82 -9.81 -9.71
CA VAL A 396 14.09 -10.78 -10.55
C VAL A 396 14.07 -10.36 -12.01
N PRO A 397 13.86 -11.31 -12.94
CA PRO A 397 13.63 -11.00 -14.35
C PRO A 397 12.43 -10.07 -14.56
N VAL A 398 12.49 -9.26 -15.63
CA VAL A 398 11.51 -8.20 -15.92
C VAL A 398 10.08 -8.75 -16.11
N ASP A 399 9.94 -9.97 -16.62
CA ASP A 399 8.68 -10.66 -16.81
C ASP A 399 8.04 -11.20 -15.52
N GLN A 400 8.77 -11.18 -14.39
CA GLN A 400 8.34 -11.66 -13.09
C GLN A 400 8.22 -10.53 -12.04
N ILE A 401 8.41 -9.28 -12.43
CA ILE A 401 8.41 -8.15 -11.48
C ILE A 401 7.07 -8.02 -10.74
N GLY A 402 5.95 -8.17 -11.44
CA GLY A 402 4.61 -8.10 -10.83
C GLY A 402 4.41 -9.23 -9.84
N THR A 403 4.71 -10.46 -10.25
CA THR A 403 4.61 -11.67 -9.43
C THR A 403 5.51 -11.59 -8.18
N ALA A 404 6.75 -11.13 -8.33
CA ALA A 404 7.67 -10.99 -7.20
C ALA A 404 7.23 -9.87 -6.23
N THR A 405 6.77 -8.72 -6.76
CA THR A 405 6.27 -7.61 -5.95
C THR A 405 5.04 -8.02 -5.15
N SER A 406 4.09 -8.69 -5.79
CA SER A 406 2.87 -9.15 -5.14
C SER A 406 3.13 -10.23 -4.10
N SER A 407 4.03 -11.18 -4.38
CA SER A 407 4.43 -12.21 -3.42
C SER A 407 5.08 -11.58 -2.17
N ASN A 408 5.96 -10.60 -2.35
CA ASN A 408 6.57 -9.88 -1.23
C ASN A 408 5.52 -9.16 -0.36
N ASN A 409 4.58 -8.45 -0.98
CA ASN A 409 3.51 -7.79 -0.24
C ASN A 409 2.57 -8.80 0.43
N TYR A 410 2.23 -9.90 -0.24
CA TYR A 410 1.43 -10.99 0.33
C TYR A 410 2.06 -11.54 1.63
N PHE A 411 3.35 -11.89 1.60
CA PHE A 411 4.03 -12.37 2.81
C PHE A 411 4.13 -11.32 3.90
N ARG A 412 4.22 -10.04 3.55
CA ARG A 412 4.13 -8.95 4.55
C ARG A 412 2.75 -8.90 5.21
N GLU A 413 1.65 -9.03 4.44
CA GLU A 413 0.29 -9.07 4.99
C GLU A 413 0.04 -10.33 5.83
N VAL A 414 0.59 -11.48 5.43
CA VAL A 414 0.59 -12.70 6.26
C VAL A 414 1.30 -12.46 7.59
N GLY A 415 2.47 -11.82 7.56
CA GLY A 415 3.18 -11.41 8.77
C GLY A 415 2.37 -10.46 9.64
N ALA A 416 1.72 -9.47 9.02
CA ALA A 416 0.85 -8.50 9.69
C ALA A 416 -0.31 -9.19 10.42
N SER A 417 -1.02 -10.09 9.76
CA SER A 417 -2.13 -10.86 10.34
C SER A 417 -1.68 -11.69 11.55
N LEU A 418 -0.56 -12.43 11.41
CA LEU A 418 0.01 -13.20 12.50
C LEU A 418 0.46 -12.32 13.67
N GLY A 419 1.08 -11.18 13.36
CA GLY A 419 1.55 -10.22 14.38
C GLY A 419 0.40 -9.65 15.19
N VAL A 420 -0.63 -9.14 14.54
CA VAL A 420 -1.82 -8.59 15.24
C VAL A 420 -2.49 -9.66 16.11
N ALA A 421 -2.62 -10.88 15.60
CA ALA A 421 -3.27 -11.96 16.35
C ALA A 421 -2.46 -12.40 17.58
N ILE A 422 -1.16 -12.68 17.42
CA ILE A 422 -0.31 -13.16 18.51
C ILE A 422 -0.14 -12.09 19.59
N PHE A 423 0.24 -10.89 19.17
CA PHE A 423 0.49 -9.80 20.13
C PHE A 423 -0.77 -9.18 20.67
N GLY A 424 -1.88 -9.24 19.88
CA GLY A 424 -3.21 -8.88 20.33
C GLY A 424 -3.70 -9.78 21.45
N ALA A 425 -3.62 -11.10 21.29
CA ALA A 425 -3.98 -12.05 22.33
C ALA A 425 -3.14 -11.86 23.60
N MET A 426 -1.83 -11.59 23.47
CA MET A 426 -0.97 -11.30 24.61
C MET A 426 -1.36 -10.00 25.33
N PHE A 427 -1.73 -8.98 24.58
CA PHE A 427 -2.22 -7.72 25.13
C PHE A 427 -3.55 -7.91 25.86
N THR A 428 -4.54 -8.55 25.22
CA THR A 428 -5.87 -8.76 25.79
C THR A 428 -5.81 -9.62 27.08
N SER A 429 -5.02 -10.69 27.07
CA SER A 429 -4.83 -11.54 28.25
C SER A 429 -4.23 -10.76 29.43
N ARG A 430 -3.19 -9.95 29.20
CA ARG A 430 -2.59 -9.11 30.25
C ARG A 430 -3.52 -8.00 30.72
N LEU A 431 -4.28 -7.41 29.80
CA LEU A 431 -5.24 -6.38 30.14
C LEU A 431 -6.34 -6.95 31.05
N ALA A 432 -6.84 -8.16 30.76
CA ALA A 432 -7.81 -8.83 31.61
C ALA A 432 -7.27 -9.10 33.03
N GLU A 433 -6.00 -9.56 33.14
CA GLU A 433 -5.34 -9.77 34.43
C GLU A 433 -5.20 -8.44 35.21
N ASN A 434 -4.69 -7.39 34.58
CA ASN A 434 -4.50 -6.09 35.23
C ASN A 434 -5.82 -5.43 35.62
N LEU A 435 -6.87 -5.54 34.77
CA LEU A 435 -8.22 -5.05 35.11
C LEU A 435 -8.86 -5.84 36.25
N HIS A 436 -8.61 -7.14 36.34
CA HIS A 436 -9.05 -7.97 37.46
C HIS A 436 -8.49 -7.44 38.79
N GLU A 437 -7.21 -7.06 38.84
CA GLU A 437 -6.60 -6.45 40.02
C GLU A 437 -7.22 -5.09 40.35
N VAL A 438 -7.44 -4.23 39.35
CA VAL A 438 -8.06 -2.90 39.53
C VAL A 438 -9.50 -3.04 40.06
N PHE A 439 -10.30 -3.96 39.50
CA PHE A 439 -11.70 -4.16 39.94
C PHE A 439 -11.76 -4.74 41.35
N THR A 440 -10.87 -5.68 41.67
CA THR A 440 -10.74 -6.22 43.01
C THR A 440 -10.41 -5.11 44.03
N ALA A 441 -9.45 -4.25 43.71
CA ALA A 441 -9.05 -3.13 44.57
C ALA A 441 -10.18 -2.08 44.73
N ALA A 442 -11.02 -1.92 43.70
CA ALA A 442 -12.19 -1.03 43.74
C ALA A 442 -13.44 -1.66 44.41
N GLY A 443 -13.37 -2.94 44.83
CA GLY A 443 -14.52 -3.66 45.40
C GLY A 443 -15.60 -3.98 44.38
N LEU A 444 -15.29 -3.99 43.10
CA LEU A 444 -16.17 -4.40 41.99
C LEU A 444 -16.05 -5.92 41.76
N ASP A 445 -16.99 -6.48 40.97
CA ASP A 445 -16.91 -7.90 40.60
C ASP A 445 -15.73 -8.15 39.66
N PRO A 446 -14.69 -8.91 40.08
CA PRO A 446 -13.52 -9.18 39.27
C PRO A 446 -13.83 -9.98 37.99
N SER A 447 -14.95 -10.74 37.96
CA SER A 447 -15.34 -11.51 36.79
C SER A 447 -15.77 -10.63 35.62
N ALA A 448 -16.19 -9.38 35.88
CA ALA A 448 -16.51 -8.39 34.85
C ALA A 448 -15.27 -7.85 34.12
N ALA A 449 -14.05 -8.12 34.59
CA ALA A 449 -12.83 -7.65 33.93
C ALA A 449 -12.65 -8.20 32.50
N GLY A 450 -13.03 -9.46 32.26
CA GLY A 450 -12.99 -10.07 30.92
C GLY A 450 -13.95 -9.39 29.95
N GLU A 451 -15.19 -9.13 30.37
CA GLU A 451 -16.17 -8.39 29.55
C GLU A 451 -15.74 -6.93 29.35
N ALA A 452 -15.11 -6.32 30.36
CA ALA A 452 -14.61 -4.96 30.28
C ALA A 452 -13.50 -4.79 29.22
N THR A 453 -12.65 -5.78 28.98
CA THR A 453 -11.62 -5.70 27.93
C THR A 453 -12.22 -5.46 26.54
N ALA A 454 -13.38 -6.04 26.26
CA ALA A 454 -14.07 -5.93 24.98
C ALA A 454 -15.00 -4.69 24.88
N THR A 455 -15.51 -4.19 26.02
CA THR A 455 -16.58 -3.18 26.06
C THR A 455 -16.12 -1.80 26.53
N LEU A 456 -14.95 -1.69 27.18
CA LEU A 456 -14.40 -0.43 27.66
C LEU A 456 -14.10 0.49 26.49
N GLN A 457 -14.91 1.55 26.37
CA GLN A 457 -14.69 2.64 25.42
C GLN A 457 -14.17 3.90 26.16
N PRO A 458 -13.35 4.75 25.50
CA PRO A 458 -12.84 5.98 26.10
C PRO A 458 -13.94 6.88 26.68
N ALA A 459 -15.12 6.94 26.05
CA ALA A 459 -16.26 7.71 26.53
C ALA A 459 -16.83 7.19 27.86
N VAL A 460 -16.74 5.90 28.13
CA VAL A 460 -17.17 5.31 29.41
C VAL A 460 -16.19 5.68 30.53
N LEU A 461 -14.90 5.73 30.22
CA LEU A 461 -13.87 6.10 31.19
C LEU A 461 -14.08 7.49 31.82
N GLU A 462 -14.58 8.46 31.04
CA GLU A 462 -14.87 9.80 31.53
C GLU A 462 -15.99 9.85 32.58
N THR A 463 -16.86 8.84 32.60
CA THR A 463 -17.97 8.75 33.55
C THR A 463 -17.61 8.03 34.86
N LEU A 464 -16.42 7.41 34.93
CA LEU A 464 -15.98 6.64 36.09
C LEU A 464 -15.34 7.53 37.18
N PRO A 465 -15.40 7.11 38.46
CA PRO A 465 -14.69 7.78 39.55
C PRO A 465 -13.17 7.80 39.28
N GLU A 466 -12.51 8.91 39.66
CA GLU A 466 -11.08 9.16 39.40
C GLU A 466 -10.15 7.98 39.75
N PRO A 467 -10.25 7.33 40.94
CA PRO A 467 -9.37 6.21 41.27
C PRO A 467 -9.52 5.01 40.36
N LEU A 468 -10.75 4.74 39.90
CA LEU A 468 -11.02 3.63 38.98
C LEU A 468 -10.53 3.96 37.57
N ARG A 469 -10.74 5.18 37.11
CA ARG A 469 -10.25 5.67 35.82
C ARG A 469 -8.73 5.60 35.74
N GLU A 470 -7.99 6.13 36.73
CA GLU A 470 -6.53 6.04 36.79
C GLU A 470 -6.05 4.58 36.80
N GLY A 471 -6.72 3.70 37.57
CA GLY A 471 -6.41 2.29 37.62
C GLY A 471 -6.55 1.62 36.24
N ILE A 472 -7.64 1.89 35.51
CA ILE A 472 -7.88 1.34 34.17
C ILE A 472 -6.84 1.86 33.16
N VAL A 473 -6.53 3.15 33.18
CA VAL A 473 -5.50 3.74 32.29
C VAL A 473 -4.13 3.12 32.54
N THR A 474 -3.79 2.93 33.83
CA THR A 474 -2.53 2.27 34.24
C THR A 474 -2.52 0.82 33.77
N ALA A 475 -3.63 0.07 33.98
CA ALA A 475 -3.75 -1.30 33.48
C ALA A 475 -3.56 -1.41 31.97
N TYR A 476 -4.07 -0.46 31.21
CA TYR A 476 -3.85 -0.39 29.76
C TYR A 476 -2.37 -0.19 29.39
N ALA A 477 -1.70 0.78 30.05
CA ALA A 477 -0.29 1.06 29.83
C ALA A 477 0.59 -0.14 30.19
N ASP A 478 0.37 -0.72 31.36
CA ASP A 478 1.14 -1.85 31.89
C ASP A 478 0.90 -3.16 31.09
N SER A 479 -0.24 -3.23 30.39
CA SER A 479 -0.52 -4.35 29.48
C SER A 479 0.12 -4.16 28.12
N LEU A 480 0.18 -2.93 27.60
CA LEU A 480 0.69 -2.66 26.25
C LEU A 480 2.23 -2.57 26.21
N ALA A 481 2.86 -1.88 27.16
CA ALA A 481 4.30 -1.66 27.17
C ALA A 481 5.13 -2.97 27.05
N PRO A 482 4.81 -4.07 27.78
CA PRO A 482 5.51 -5.35 27.62
C PRO A 482 5.32 -6.01 26.26
N VAL A 483 4.22 -5.73 25.54
CA VAL A 483 3.99 -6.31 24.19
C VAL A 483 5.09 -5.86 23.23
N PHE A 484 5.55 -4.61 23.33
CA PHE A 484 6.64 -4.11 22.50
C PHE A 484 7.96 -4.88 22.73
N TRP A 485 8.20 -5.38 23.96
CA TRP A 485 9.36 -6.20 24.26
C TRP A 485 9.37 -7.53 23.49
N TYR A 486 8.20 -8.15 23.34
CA TYR A 486 8.07 -9.41 22.57
C TYR A 486 8.19 -9.22 21.05
N LEU A 487 8.03 -7.99 20.53
CA LEU A 487 8.26 -7.68 19.12
C LEU A 487 9.73 -7.58 18.76
N ILE A 488 10.60 -7.25 19.73
CA ILE A 488 12.03 -7.00 19.51
C ILE A 488 12.77 -8.19 18.88
N PRO A 489 12.58 -9.46 19.29
CA PRO A 489 13.24 -10.58 18.63
C PRO A 489 12.95 -10.70 17.14
N PHE A 490 11.73 -10.44 16.72
CA PHE A 490 11.33 -10.46 15.30
C PHE A 490 11.97 -9.31 14.52
N LEU A 491 12.02 -8.13 15.12
CA LEU A 491 12.69 -6.96 14.52
C LEU A 491 14.20 -7.10 14.51
N ALA A 492 14.79 -7.75 15.53
CA ALA A 492 16.20 -8.12 15.53
C ALA A 492 16.51 -9.12 14.41
N LEU A 493 15.60 -10.08 14.14
CA LEU A 493 15.72 -10.95 12.98
C LEU A 493 15.67 -10.14 11.68
N ALA A 494 14.77 -9.16 11.56
CA ALA A 494 14.74 -8.26 10.40
C ALA A 494 16.06 -7.51 10.22
N LEU A 495 16.69 -7.03 11.32
CA LEU A 495 17.99 -6.37 11.28
C LEU A 495 19.09 -7.33 10.81
N VAL A 496 19.13 -8.55 11.35
CA VAL A 496 20.09 -9.59 10.94
C VAL A 496 19.92 -9.89 9.45
N LEU A 497 18.69 -10.10 8.98
CA LEU A 497 18.40 -10.31 7.57
C LEU A 497 18.86 -9.12 6.71
N ALA A 498 18.63 -7.88 7.17
CA ALA A 498 19.08 -6.68 6.46
C ALA A 498 20.61 -6.58 6.37
N LEU A 499 21.36 -7.05 7.39
CA LEU A 499 22.82 -7.14 7.35
C LEU A 499 23.31 -8.14 6.29
N PHE A 500 22.59 -9.25 6.10
CA PHE A 500 22.90 -10.24 5.07
C PHE A 500 22.36 -9.90 3.68
N LEU A 501 21.57 -8.84 3.54
CA LEU A 501 21.05 -8.40 2.24
C LEU A 501 22.19 -8.04 1.29
N LYS A 502 22.22 -8.67 0.11
CA LYS A 502 23.26 -8.40 -0.89
C LYS A 502 22.96 -7.12 -1.65
N GLN A 503 23.98 -6.28 -1.80
CA GLN A 503 23.94 -5.11 -2.68
C GLN A 503 24.24 -5.55 -4.11
N ILE A 504 23.29 -5.35 -5.02
CA ILE A 504 23.51 -5.53 -6.47
C ILE A 504 23.31 -4.17 -7.18
N PRO A 505 23.96 -3.95 -8.32
CA PRO A 505 23.72 -2.75 -9.12
C PRO A 505 22.26 -2.60 -9.48
N LEU A 506 21.75 -1.38 -9.43
CA LEU A 506 20.39 -1.08 -9.87
C LEU A 506 20.39 -0.91 -11.39
N SER A 507 19.43 -1.58 -12.06
CA SER A 507 19.25 -1.48 -13.50
C SER A 507 18.94 -0.02 -13.90
N ASP A 508 19.57 0.45 -14.96
CA ASP A 508 19.34 1.75 -15.60
C ASP A 508 18.26 1.69 -16.69
N VAL A 509 17.72 0.50 -16.96
CA VAL A 509 16.71 0.26 -17.99
C VAL A 509 15.35 0.01 -17.34
N ALA A 510 14.32 0.71 -17.81
CA ALA A 510 12.94 0.47 -17.40
C ALA A 510 12.42 -0.87 -17.94
N GLY A 511 11.45 -1.50 -17.24
CA GLY A 511 10.93 -2.81 -17.62
C GLY A 511 10.40 -2.88 -19.05
N MET A 512 9.64 -1.89 -19.49
CA MET A 512 9.11 -1.82 -20.87
C MET A 512 10.20 -1.60 -21.90
N VAL A 513 11.22 -0.80 -21.57
CA VAL A 513 12.37 -0.57 -22.47
C VAL A 513 13.18 -1.85 -22.63
N ALA A 514 13.39 -2.60 -21.54
CA ALA A 514 14.08 -3.88 -21.55
C ALA A 514 13.36 -4.95 -22.39
N ARG A 515 12.04 -4.85 -22.51
CA ARG A 515 11.22 -5.72 -23.36
C ARG A 515 11.04 -5.22 -24.80
N GLY A 516 11.62 -4.05 -25.15
CA GLY A 516 11.43 -3.43 -26.47
C GLY A 516 10.04 -2.83 -26.72
N GLU A 517 9.22 -2.66 -25.67
CA GLU A 517 7.85 -2.13 -25.72
C GLU A 517 7.80 -0.60 -25.71
N ALA A 518 8.88 0.06 -25.29
CA ALA A 518 8.99 1.51 -25.17
C ALA A 518 10.41 2.03 -25.42
N VAL A 519 10.52 3.32 -25.73
CA VAL A 519 11.79 4.09 -25.72
C VAL A 519 11.78 4.99 -24.50
N GLY A 520 12.88 5.03 -23.74
CA GLY A 520 13.00 5.81 -22.51
C GLY A 520 14.19 6.75 -22.49
N GLY A 521 14.31 7.55 -21.44
CA GLY A 521 15.44 8.45 -21.21
C GLY A 521 15.52 9.61 -22.22
N ASP A 522 16.76 10.04 -22.53
CA ASP A 522 17.03 11.18 -23.42
C ASP A 522 16.58 10.91 -24.85
N GLU A 523 16.62 9.67 -25.30
CA GLU A 523 16.13 9.28 -26.62
C GLU A 523 14.62 9.51 -26.78
N ALA A 524 13.81 9.16 -25.74
CA ALA A 524 12.39 9.44 -25.75
C ALA A 524 12.08 10.93 -25.80
N ASN A 525 12.84 11.74 -25.05
CA ASN A 525 12.69 13.19 -25.04
C ASN A 525 13.04 13.80 -26.41
N ARG A 526 14.10 13.31 -27.04
CA ARG A 526 14.55 13.75 -28.38
C ARG A 526 13.47 13.40 -29.43
N LEU A 527 12.98 12.16 -29.46
CA LEU A 527 11.95 11.71 -30.40
C LEU A 527 10.63 12.46 -30.21
N GLU A 528 10.27 12.80 -28.97
CA GLU A 528 9.07 13.62 -28.68
C GLU A 528 9.26 15.04 -29.22
N ALA A 529 10.43 15.66 -29.03
CA ALA A 529 10.73 16.98 -29.56
C ALA A 529 10.70 17.01 -31.10
N GLU A 530 11.28 16.01 -31.77
CA GLU A 530 11.23 15.84 -33.22
C GLU A 530 9.78 15.69 -33.73
N ARG A 531 8.96 14.89 -33.02
CA ARG A 531 7.54 14.71 -33.34
C ARG A 531 6.74 16.01 -33.20
N LEU A 532 6.97 16.79 -32.15
CA LEU A 532 6.30 18.06 -31.93
C LEU A 532 6.70 19.09 -32.99
N ALA A 533 8.00 19.16 -33.36
CA ALA A 533 8.47 20.02 -34.44
C ALA A 533 7.84 19.67 -35.79
N ALA A 534 7.72 18.37 -36.10
CA ALA A 534 7.07 17.90 -37.33
C ALA A 534 5.56 18.25 -37.37
N LEU A 535 4.86 18.22 -36.25
CA LEU A 535 3.47 18.62 -36.14
C LEU A 535 3.29 20.14 -36.32
N GLN A 536 4.20 20.94 -35.75
CA GLN A 536 4.20 22.40 -35.92
C GLN A 536 4.57 22.80 -37.36
N GLY A 537 5.52 22.12 -38.00
CA GLY A 537 5.86 22.31 -39.39
C GLY A 537 4.70 21.96 -40.36
N LYS A 538 3.92 20.92 -40.06
CA LYS A 538 2.71 20.57 -40.80
C LYS A 538 1.58 21.60 -40.60
N SER A 539 1.43 22.17 -39.40
CA SER A 539 0.46 23.23 -39.12
C SER A 539 0.79 24.54 -39.83
N ALA A 540 2.08 24.87 -39.99
CA ALA A 540 2.51 26.02 -40.75
C ALA A 540 2.34 25.83 -42.26
N ALA A 541 2.43 24.60 -42.78
CA ALA A 541 2.25 24.26 -44.17
C ALA A 541 0.79 24.17 -44.60
N THR A 542 -0.16 24.06 -43.66
CA THR A 542 -1.62 23.99 -43.88
C THR A 542 -2.35 25.32 -43.64
N ALA A 543 -1.62 26.39 -43.30
CA ALA A 543 -2.22 27.73 -43.27
C ALA A 543 -2.59 28.15 -44.72
N PRO A 544 -3.86 28.49 -45.03
CA PRO A 544 -4.23 28.92 -46.37
C PRO A 544 -3.45 30.19 -46.73
N SER A 545 -2.66 30.13 -47.82
CA SER A 545 -2.10 31.31 -48.43
C SER A 545 -3.25 32.17 -48.93
N ASP A 546 -3.54 33.25 -48.23
CA ASP A 546 -4.48 34.28 -48.65
C ASP A 546 -3.86 35.04 -49.81
N SER A 547 -4.00 34.48 -51.01
CA SER A 547 -3.69 35.16 -52.27
C SER A 547 -4.91 35.91 -52.75
N GLY A 548 -5.16 37.10 -52.21
CA GLY A 548 -6.08 38.06 -52.79
C GLY A 548 -5.53 38.64 -54.09
N PRO A 549 -6.36 38.82 -55.16
CA PRO A 549 -5.88 39.23 -56.45
C PRO A 549 -5.76 40.76 -56.61
N GLY A 550 -4.60 41.18 -57.12
CA GLY A 550 -4.52 42.24 -58.09
C GLY A 550 -4.68 43.70 -57.69
N ARG A 551 -3.59 44.44 -57.87
CA ARG A 551 -3.71 45.73 -58.64
C ARG A 551 -2.40 46.05 -59.32
N SER A 552 -2.50 46.15 -60.65
CA SER A 552 -1.55 46.71 -61.59
C SER A 552 -1.18 48.16 -61.31
N GLY A 553 0.07 48.57 -61.54
CA GLY A 553 0.49 49.96 -61.59
C GLY A 553 2.00 50.12 -61.90
N ARG A 554 2.32 50.32 -63.18
CA ARG A 554 3.47 50.95 -63.83
C ARG A 554 4.32 51.86 -62.90
N SER A 555 5.62 51.97 -62.98
CA SER A 555 6.49 52.37 -64.09
C SER A 555 7.92 52.63 -63.56
N ASP A 556 8.87 52.28 -64.39
CA ASP A 556 10.12 52.97 -64.76
C ASP A 556 11.30 53.18 -63.83
N ALA A 557 12.34 52.69 -64.35
CA ALA A 557 13.66 53.28 -64.56
C ALA A 557 14.72 53.31 -63.45
N GLY A 558 15.87 52.75 -63.79
CA GLY A 558 17.17 53.34 -63.40
C GLY A 558 18.24 52.34 -62.93
N LEU A 559 18.97 51.83 -63.93
CA LEU A 559 20.38 51.46 -63.91
C LEU A 559 21.27 51.90 -62.74
N LYS A 560 22.11 51.00 -62.17
CA LYS A 560 23.53 50.92 -62.41
C LYS A 560 24.24 49.90 -61.50
N ASP A 561 25.05 49.15 -62.20
CA ASP A 561 26.27 48.39 -61.82
C ASP A 561 26.97 48.81 -60.53
N THR A 562 27.47 47.84 -59.78
CA THR A 562 28.88 47.52 -59.62
C THR A 562 29.12 46.43 -58.60
N GLU A 563 29.69 45.33 -59.07
CA GLU A 563 30.51 44.35 -58.34
C GLU A 563 31.90 44.92 -58.06
N PRO A 564 32.82 44.18 -57.47
CA PRO A 564 32.95 43.48 -56.17
C PRO A 564 34.16 43.94 -55.35
N ARG A 565 34.30 43.43 -54.14
CA ARG A 565 35.67 43.14 -53.59
C ARG A 565 35.58 42.47 -52.21
N ASN A 566 36.03 41.24 -52.20
CA ASN A 566 36.67 40.60 -51.04
C ASN A 566 38.17 41.07 -51.09
N PRO A 567 38.98 41.16 -50.05
CA PRO A 567 39.49 40.04 -49.30
C PRO A 567 39.91 40.32 -47.83
N ASP A 568 40.00 39.19 -47.11
CA ASP A 568 40.99 38.81 -46.07
C ASP A 568 41.28 39.66 -44.83
N ALA A 569 41.39 38.90 -43.73
CA ALA A 569 42.34 38.95 -42.64
C ALA A 569 42.05 39.83 -41.41
N GLY A 570 42.00 39.07 -40.30
CA GLY A 570 42.13 39.59 -38.97
C GLY A 570 41.62 38.57 -37.94
#